data_f363bef3ef7265117ce9bbc7d8f4e090
#
_entry.id   f363bef3ef7265117ce9bbc7d8f4e090
#
_cell.length_a   1.000
_cell.length_b   1.000
_cell.length_c   1.000
_cell.angle_alpha   90.00
_cell.angle_beta   90.00
_cell.angle_gamma   90.00
#
_symmetry.space_group_name_H-M   'P 1'
#
loop_
_entity.id
_entity.type
_entity.pdbx_description
1 polymer ?
#
loop_
_entity_poly.entity_id
_entity_poly.type
_entity_poly.pdbx_seq_one_letter_code
_entity_poly.pdbx_strand_id
1 'polypeptide(L)'
;MISVDAFDLKILSALQDDGRLTNQQLADAAGLSASQCSRRRMRLEEENVISGYHADLASEALGFNVIAFIHITLATHSPDNAKRFRTLVNRVDDIQEAYSLTGDADYLLKVVLRDLKSLSDIVNNVLMPHQSVAHVRSSIVLDRLKESSKLPLKELRR
;
A
#
# COMPACT_ATOMS: atom_id res chain seq x y z
N MET A 1 7.11 21.10 6.76
CA MET A 1 5.82 20.41 6.97
C MET A 1 4.80 21.15 6.10
N ILE A 2 4.10 20.44 5.22
CA ILE A 2 3.11 21.03 4.31
C ILE A 2 1.92 21.51 5.15
N SER A 3 1.47 22.75 4.92
CA SER A 3 0.31 23.32 5.61
C SER A 3 -0.98 22.85 4.95
N VAL A 4 -1.74 22.00 5.62
CA VAL A 4 -3.05 21.50 5.19
C VAL A 4 -4.11 22.15 6.10
N ASP A 5 -5.02 22.93 5.51
CA ASP A 5 -6.09 23.60 6.25
C ASP A 5 -7.39 22.77 6.33
N ALA A 6 -8.39 23.27 7.03
CA ALA A 6 -9.68 22.59 7.21
C ALA A 6 -10.43 22.31 5.88
N PHE A 7 -10.25 23.17 4.87
CA PHE A 7 -10.85 22.97 3.54
C PHE A 7 -10.11 21.87 2.77
N ASP A 8 -8.78 21.85 2.86
CA ASP A 8 -7.96 20.78 2.28
C ASP A 8 -8.34 19.43 2.88
N LEU A 9 -8.52 19.35 4.20
CA LEU A 9 -8.96 18.12 4.87
C LEU A 9 -10.35 17.65 4.40
N LYS A 10 -11.27 18.56 4.09
CA LYS A 10 -12.56 18.19 3.51
C LYS A 10 -12.41 17.63 2.10
N ILE A 11 -11.59 18.28 1.25
CA ILE A 11 -11.29 17.81 -0.11
C ILE A 11 -10.63 16.42 -0.05
N LEU A 12 -9.59 16.25 0.76
CA LEU A 12 -8.90 14.97 0.94
C LEU A 12 -9.83 13.87 1.46
N SER A 13 -10.71 14.19 2.41
CA SER A 13 -11.70 13.23 2.91
C SER A 13 -12.67 12.78 1.82
N ALA A 14 -13.19 13.71 1.02
CA ALA A 14 -14.08 13.39 -0.09
C ALA A 14 -13.38 12.54 -1.17
N LEU A 15 -12.13 12.87 -1.50
CA LEU A 15 -11.33 12.12 -2.48
C LEU A 15 -10.92 10.72 -1.98
N GLN A 16 -10.78 10.52 -0.67
CA GLN A 16 -10.59 9.17 -0.12
C GLN A 16 -11.86 8.31 -0.22
N ASP A 17 -13.04 8.94 -0.27
CA ASP A 17 -14.31 8.23 -0.45
C ASP A 17 -14.58 7.93 -1.94
N ASP A 18 -14.35 8.88 -2.83
CA ASP A 18 -14.41 8.68 -4.29
C ASP A 18 -13.38 9.57 -5.00
N GLY A 19 -12.32 8.97 -5.50
CA GLY A 19 -11.25 9.66 -6.25
C GLY A 19 -11.69 10.22 -7.60
N ARG A 20 -12.90 9.92 -8.09
CA ARG A 20 -13.45 10.38 -9.38
C ARG A 20 -14.25 11.68 -9.26
N LEU A 21 -14.39 12.22 -8.05
CA LEU A 21 -15.17 13.44 -7.84
C LEU A 21 -14.67 14.60 -8.72
N THR A 22 -15.61 15.26 -9.37
CA THR A 22 -15.37 16.50 -10.13
C THR A 22 -15.09 17.68 -9.19
N ASN A 23 -14.47 18.74 -9.70
CA ASN A 23 -14.23 19.94 -8.88
C ASN A 23 -15.54 20.58 -8.40
N GLN A 24 -16.64 20.40 -9.11
CA GLN A 24 -17.96 20.88 -8.67
C GLN A 24 -18.46 20.07 -7.45
N GLN A 25 -18.36 18.75 -7.51
CA GLN A 25 -18.75 17.89 -6.39
C GLN A 25 -17.86 18.12 -5.16
N LEU A 26 -16.57 18.37 -5.36
CA LEU A 26 -15.66 18.77 -4.28
C LEU A 26 -16.02 20.12 -3.68
N ALA A 27 -16.47 21.07 -4.52
CA ALA A 27 -16.93 22.39 -4.08
C ALA A 27 -18.14 22.26 -3.14
N ASP A 28 -19.12 21.44 -3.51
CA ASP A 28 -20.30 21.17 -2.70
C ASP A 28 -19.93 20.50 -1.36
N ALA A 29 -19.01 19.55 -1.38
CA ALA A 29 -18.54 18.85 -0.17
C ALA A 29 -17.71 19.75 0.77
N ALA A 30 -16.87 20.62 0.21
CA ALA A 30 -15.97 21.46 0.98
C ALA A 30 -16.58 22.82 1.41
N GLY A 31 -17.65 23.28 0.73
CA GLY A 31 -18.23 24.62 0.91
C GLY A 31 -17.36 25.70 0.26
N LEU A 32 -16.86 25.44 -0.95
CA LEU A 32 -15.99 26.31 -1.74
C LEU A 32 -16.56 26.49 -3.16
N SER A 33 -15.90 27.32 -3.99
CA SER A 33 -16.16 27.33 -5.43
C SER A 33 -15.38 26.22 -6.15
N ALA A 34 -15.86 25.78 -7.33
CA ALA A 34 -15.17 24.78 -8.14
C ALA A 34 -13.74 25.22 -8.53
N SER A 35 -13.52 26.49 -8.81
CA SER A 35 -12.20 27.04 -9.11
C SER A 35 -11.24 27.01 -7.91
N GLN A 36 -11.76 27.26 -6.70
CA GLN A 36 -10.98 27.14 -5.46
C GLN A 36 -10.62 25.68 -5.19
N CYS A 37 -11.55 24.74 -5.39
CA CYS A 37 -11.27 23.31 -5.25
C CYS A 37 -10.24 22.83 -6.27
N SER A 38 -10.36 23.24 -7.53
CA SER A 38 -9.39 22.91 -8.58
C SER A 38 -7.96 23.35 -8.19
N ARG A 39 -7.80 24.61 -7.78
CA ARG A 39 -6.49 25.14 -7.37
C ARG A 39 -5.91 24.42 -6.16
N ARG A 40 -6.76 24.10 -5.14
CA ARG A 40 -6.33 23.38 -3.95
C ARG A 40 -5.93 21.94 -4.27
N ARG A 41 -6.73 21.25 -5.09
CA ARG A 41 -6.44 19.90 -5.55
C ARG A 41 -5.11 19.83 -6.30
N MET A 42 -4.88 20.74 -7.26
CA MET A 42 -3.60 20.82 -7.99
C MET A 42 -2.43 21.02 -7.03
N ARG A 43 -2.53 21.95 -6.07
CA ARG A 43 -1.49 22.16 -5.07
C ARG A 43 -1.22 20.90 -4.25
N LEU A 44 -2.25 20.18 -3.79
CA LEU A 44 -2.11 18.96 -3.00
C LEU A 44 -1.47 17.82 -3.82
N GLU A 45 -1.70 17.79 -5.13
CA GLU A 45 -1.05 16.88 -6.07
C GLU A 45 0.43 17.27 -6.29
N GLU A 46 0.73 18.52 -6.56
CA GLU A 46 2.09 19.05 -6.74
C GLU A 46 2.97 18.86 -5.50
N GLU A 47 2.39 19.05 -4.32
CA GLU A 47 3.06 18.85 -3.02
C GLU A 47 3.12 17.38 -2.58
N ASN A 48 2.65 16.43 -3.43
CA ASN A 48 2.57 14.98 -3.13
C ASN A 48 1.79 14.62 -1.86
N VAL A 49 0.84 15.46 -1.43
CA VAL A 49 -0.14 15.10 -0.40
C VAL A 49 -1.14 14.09 -0.99
N ILE A 50 -1.50 14.28 -2.26
CA ILE A 50 -2.20 13.28 -3.07
C ILE A 50 -1.14 12.63 -3.95
N SER A 51 -0.80 11.38 -3.63
CA SER A 51 0.23 10.62 -4.35
C SER A 51 -0.29 9.97 -5.64
N GLY A 52 -1.60 9.90 -5.82
CA GLY A 52 -2.20 9.31 -7.01
C GLY A 52 -3.67 8.93 -6.81
N TYR A 53 -4.27 8.47 -7.91
CA TYR A 53 -5.64 7.95 -7.96
C TYR A 53 -5.60 6.56 -8.55
N HIS A 54 -6.11 5.57 -7.84
CA HIS A 54 -6.06 4.17 -8.24
C HIS A 54 -7.45 3.55 -8.20
N ALA A 55 -7.70 2.62 -9.12
CA ALA A 55 -8.87 1.77 -9.05
C ALA A 55 -8.66 0.71 -7.96
N ASP A 56 -9.64 0.52 -7.10
CA ASP A 56 -9.68 -0.61 -6.18
C ASP A 56 -10.32 -1.81 -6.89
N LEU A 57 -9.55 -2.89 -7.02
CA LEU A 57 -9.95 -4.05 -7.79
C LEU A 57 -10.36 -5.20 -6.86
N ALA A 58 -11.51 -5.80 -7.13
CA ALA A 58 -11.95 -7.01 -6.44
C ALA A 58 -11.04 -8.19 -6.81
N SER A 59 -10.06 -8.49 -5.97
CA SER A 59 -9.05 -9.53 -6.23
C SER A 59 -9.66 -10.89 -6.51
N GLU A 60 -10.68 -11.29 -5.75
CA GLU A 60 -11.40 -12.56 -5.93
C GLU A 60 -12.10 -12.66 -7.30
N ALA A 61 -12.71 -11.57 -7.77
CA ALA A 61 -13.35 -11.51 -9.09
C ALA A 61 -12.34 -11.69 -10.23
N LEU A 62 -11.07 -11.41 -9.98
CA LEU A 62 -9.95 -11.59 -10.91
C LEU A 62 -9.21 -12.93 -10.71
N GLY A 63 -9.69 -13.76 -9.78
CA GLY A 63 -9.12 -15.08 -9.50
C GLY A 63 -7.93 -15.07 -8.54
N PHE A 64 -7.68 -13.96 -7.84
CA PHE A 64 -6.68 -13.87 -6.77
C PHE A 64 -7.33 -14.19 -5.42
N ASN A 65 -7.31 -15.48 -5.06
CA ASN A 65 -8.05 -16.00 -3.91
C ASN A 65 -7.20 -16.23 -2.66
N VAL A 66 -5.88 -16.06 -2.75
CA VAL A 66 -4.95 -16.29 -1.65
C VAL A 66 -4.19 -15.03 -1.34
N ILE A 67 -4.33 -14.57 -0.11
CA ILE A 67 -3.49 -13.52 0.46
C ILE A 67 -2.64 -14.16 1.54
N ALA A 68 -1.34 -13.91 1.52
CA ALA A 68 -0.45 -14.36 2.57
C ALA A 68 0.52 -13.26 3.00
N PHE A 69 0.89 -13.30 4.28
CA PHE A 69 1.98 -12.51 4.83
C PHE A 69 3.20 -13.40 5.02
N ILE A 70 4.33 -12.98 4.45
CA ILE A 70 5.57 -13.74 4.50
C ILE A 70 6.60 -12.95 5.31
N HIS A 71 7.03 -13.52 6.43
CA HIS A 71 8.11 -12.99 7.25
C HIS A 71 9.43 -13.53 6.74
N ILE A 72 10.39 -12.63 6.54
CA ILE A 72 11.73 -12.94 6.05
C ILE A 72 12.76 -12.54 7.10
N THR A 73 13.68 -13.47 7.37
CA THR A 73 14.90 -13.19 8.12
C THR A 73 16.08 -13.27 7.17
N LEU A 74 16.94 -12.27 7.18
CA LEU A 74 18.13 -12.23 6.33
C LEU A 74 19.24 -13.14 6.86
N ALA A 75 20.01 -13.70 5.93
CA ALA A 75 21.19 -14.51 6.27
C ALA A 75 22.31 -13.69 6.93
N THR A 76 22.42 -12.41 6.56
CA THR A 76 23.39 -11.46 7.11
C THR A 76 22.80 -10.04 7.12
N HIS A 77 23.02 -9.32 8.20
CA HIS A 77 22.62 -7.92 8.35
C HIS A 77 23.71 -7.00 7.79
N SER A 78 23.83 -6.94 6.45
CA SER A 78 24.72 -6.02 5.77
C SER A 78 23.95 -5.16 4.75
N PRO A 79 24.43 -3.93 4.46
CA PRO A 79 23.79 -3.06 3.47
C PRO A 79 23.66 -3.72 2.08
N ASP A 80 24.67 -4.49 1.66
CA ASP A 80 24.67 -5.18 0.37
C ASP A 80 23.62 -6.31 0.35
N ASN A 81 23.47 -7.03 1.46
CA ASN A 81 22.48 -8.10 1.56
C ASN A 81 21.06 -7.52 1.51
N ALA A 82 20.81 -6.45 2.25
CA ALA A 82 19.54 -5.73 2.22
C ALA A 82 19.22 -5.16 0.83
N LYS A 83 20.23 -4.64 0.10
CA LYS A 83 20.08 -4.14 -1.26
C LYS A 83 19.71 -5.25 -2.24
N ARG A 84 20.38 -6.41 -2.16
CA ARG A 84 20.05 -7.58 -2.99
C ARG A 84 18.61 -8.06 -2.75
N PHE A 85 18.20 -8.17 -1.49
CA PHE A 85 16.85 -8.56 -1.14
C PHE A 85 15.81 -7.55 -1.66
N ARG A 86 16.06 -6.26 -1.50
CA ARG A 86 15.19 -5.20 -2.06
C ARG A 86 15.07 -5.30 -3.60
N THR A 87 16.16 -5.65 -4.28
CA THR A 87 16.13 -5.87 -5.74
C THR A 87 15.28 -7.07 -6.11
N LEU A 88 15.33 -8.16 -5.33
CA LEU A 88 14.44 -9.30 -5.51
C LEU A 88 12.98 -8.91 -5.37
N VAL A 89 12.63 -8.27 -4.26
CA VAL A 89 11.24 -7.86 -3.96
C VAL A 89 10.65 -7.01 -5.08
N ASN A 90 11.42 -6.06 -5.62
CA ASN A 90 10.95 -5.16 -6.68
C ASN A 90 10.77 -5.85 -8.05
N ARG A 91 11.20 -7.11 -8.21
CA ARG A 91 11.08 -7.87 -9.47
C ARG A 91 9.95 -8.91 -9.44
N VAL A 92 9.34 -9.10 -8.29
CA VAL A 92 8.31 -10.14 -8.09
C VAL A 92 6.95 -9.46 -7.99
N ASP A 93 6.18 -9.49 -9.07
CA ASP A 93 4.89 -8.80 -9.19
C ASP A 93 3.84 -9.31 -8.19
N ASP A 94 3.94 -10.58 -7.77
CA ASP A 94 3.06 -11.17 -6.76
C ASP A 94 3.24 -10.55 -5.36
N ILE A 95 4.35 -9.84 -5.12
CA ILE A 95 4.60 -9.10 -3.88
C ILE A 95 3.95 -7.73 -4.02
N GLN A 96 2.77 -7.59 -3.42
CA GLN A 96 2.02 -6.33 -3.45
C GLN A 96 2.62 -5.26 -2.55
N GLU A 97 3.10 -5.66 -1.36
CA GLU A 97 3.65 -4.76 -0.35
C GLU A 97 4.85 -5.41 0.35
N ALA A 98 5.84 -4.60 0.72
CA ALA A 98 7.00 -5.05 1.47
C ALA A 98 7.42 -4.01 2.51
N TYR A 99 7.62 -4.46 3.73
CA TYR A 99 7.96 -3.62 4.88
C TYR A 99 9.23 -4.11 5.55
N SER A 100 10.11 -3.21 5.98
CA SER A 100 11.18 -3.51 6.94
C SER A 100 10.59 -3.43 8.34
N LEU A 101 10.90 -4.41 9.17
CA LEU A 101 10.36 -4.53 10.51
C LEU A 101 11.44 -4.31 11.57
N THR A 102 10.98 -3.98 12.77
CA THR A 102 11.73 -4.15 14.02
C THR A 102 11.23 -5.42 14.69
N GLY A 103 12.14 -6.23 15.26
CA GLY A 103 11.77 -7.48 15.96
C GLY A 103 12.38 -8.72 15.32
N ASP A 104 11.69 -9.87 15.44
CA ASP A 104 12.23 -11.20 15.09
C ASP A 104 12.43 -11.43 13.59
N ALA A 105 11.68 -10.74 12.75
CA ALA A 105 11.82 -10.79 11.31
C ALA A 105 12.31 -9.45 10.76
N ASP A 106 13.12 -9.48 9.70
CA ASP A 106 13.65 -8.29 9.07
C ASP A 106 12.66 -7.61 8.12
N TYR A 107 11.86 -8.45 7.43
CA TYR A 107 10.88 -7.96 6.45
C TYR A 107 9.56 -8.72 6.54
N LEU A 108 8.49 -7.99 6.21
CA LEU A 108 7.16 -8.53 5.98
C LEU A 108 6.76 -8.26 4.53
N LEU A 109 6.39 -9.30 3.82
CA LEU A 109 5.85 -9.22 2.47
C LEU A 109 4.36 -9.55 2.51
N LYS A 110 3.54 -8.80 1.80
CA LYS A 110 2.16 -9.14 1.48
C LYS A 110 2.11 -9.63 0.04
N VAL A 111 1.66 -10.84 -0.16
CA VAL A 111 1.50 -11.45 -1.48
C VAL A 111 0.03 -11.71 -1.77
N VAL A 112 -0.35 -11.53 -3.04
CA VAL A 112 -1.72 -11.75 -3.53
C VAL A 112 -1.63 -12.72 -4.70
N LEU A 113 -2.17 -13.92 -4.53
CA LEU A 113 -1.91 -15.08 -5.37
C LEU A 113 -3.22 -15.76 -5.80
N ARG A 114 -3.15 -16.56 -6.85
CA ARG A 114 -4.32 -17.29 -7.34
C ARG A 114 -4.67 -18.49 -6.45
N ASP A 115 -3.66 -19.20 -5.97
CA ASP A 115 -3.84 -20.45 -5.24
C ASP A 115 -2.64 -20.75 -4.31
N LEU A 116 -2.76 -21.81 -3.52
CA LEU A 116 -1.72 -22.27 -2.61
C LEU A 116 -0.48 -22.81 -3.34
N LYS A 117 -0.65 -23.28 -4.57
CA LYS A 117 0.50 -23.73 -5.38
C LYS A 117 1.38 -22.54 -5.73
N SER A 118 0.79 -21.41 -6.14
CA SER A 118 1.51 -20.15 -6.36
C SER A 118 2.26 -19.68 -5.11
N LEU A 119 1.67 -19.84 -3.91
CA LEU A 119 2.36 -19.54 -2.65
C LEU A 119 3.57 -20.48 -2.43
N SER A 120 3.40 -21.77 -2.68
CA SER A 120 4.49 -22.73 -2.60
C SER A 120 5.62 -22.40 -3.59
N ASP A 121 5.26 -22.02 -4.82
CA ASP A 121 6.24 -21.68 -5.86
C ASP A 121 7.04 -20.42 -5.49
N ILE A 122 6.40 -19.37 -5.01
CA ILE A 122 7.13 -18.15 -4.59
C ILE A 122 8.05 -18.41 -3.38
N VAL A 123 7.60 -19.20 -2.42
CA VAL A 123 8.41 -19.53 -1.24
C VAL A 123 9.61 -20.42 -1.62
N ASN A 124 9.37 -21.52 -2.34
CA ASN A 124 10.38 -22.54 -2.58
C ASN A 124 11.31 -22.23 -3.75
N ASN A 125 10.82 -21.52 -4.77
CA ASN A 125 11.59 -21.28 -6.00
C ASN A 125 12.15 -19.86 -6.11
N VAL A 126 11.62 -18.91 -5.31
CA VAL A 126 12.03 -17.50 -5.37
C VAL A 126 12.69 -17.03 -4.07
N LEU A 127 12.00 -17.20 -2.93
CA LEU A 127 12.47 -16.63 -1.65
C LEU A 127 13.55 -17.50 -1.00
N MET A 128 13.28 -18.79 -0.77
CA MET A 128 14.23 -19.68 -0.06
C MET A 128 15.56 -19.87 -0.78
N PRO A 129 15.64 -19.97 -2.12
CA PRO A 129 16.93 -20.12 -2.80
C PRO A 129 17.75 -18.84 -2.83
N HIS A 130 17.16 -17.70 -2.48
CA HIS A 130 17.86 -16.42 -2.59
C HIS A 130 18.90 -16.28 -1.47
N GLN A 131 20.16 -16.02 -1.86
CA GLN A 131 21.32 -15.95 -0.96
C GLN A 131 21.18 -14.96 0.22
N SER A 132 20.27 -14.00 0.13
CA SER A 132 20.04 -13.02 1.19
C SER A 132 19.08 -13.55 2.27
N VAL A 133 18.38 -14.66 2.03
CA VAL A 133 17.31 -15.18 2.89
C VAL A 133 17.84 -16.32 3.76
N ALA A 134 17.63 -16.24 5.08
CA ALA A 134 17.92 -17.32 6.00
C ALA A 134 16.65 -18.11 6.34
N HIS A 135 15.57 -17.39 6.68
CA HIS A 135 14.32 -18.03 7.07
C HIS A 135 13.12 -17.35 6.40
N VAL A 136 12.15 -18.19 6.06
CA VAL A 136 10.85 -17.79 5.50
C VAL A 136 9.75 -18.40 6.36
N ARG A 137 8.81 -17.58 6.83
CA ARG A 137 7.62 -18.03 7.53
C ARG A 137 6.40 -17.37 6.91
N SER A 138 5.49 -18.13 6.33
CA SER A 138 4.27 -17.63 5.71
C SER A 138 3.05 -17.85 6.60
N SER A 139 2.13 -16.87 6.59
CA SER A 139 0.83 -16.94 7.25
C SER A 139 -0.24 -16.62 6.21
N ILE A 140 -1.16 -17.55 5.99
CA ILE A 140 -2.26 -17.37 5.04
C ILE A 140 -3.39 -16.63 5.73
N VAL A 141 -3.96 -15.63 5.06
CA VAL A 141 -5.13 -14.90 5.54
C VAL A 141 -6.37 -15.78 5.36
N LEU A 142 -7.02 -16.09 6.46
CA LEU A 142 -8.26 -16.88 6.44
C LEU A 142 -9.49 -16.01 6.22
N ASP A 143 -9.49 -14.81 6.80
CA ASP A 143 -10.58 -13.85 6.71
C ASP A 143 -10.04 -12.42 6.81
N ARG A 144 -10.63 -11.50 6.07
CA ARG A 144 -10.28 -10.08 6.09
C ARG A 144 -11.31 -9.31 6.92
N LEU A 145 -11.00 -9.10 8.18
CA LEU A 145 -11.93 -8.47 9.15
C LEU A 145 -12.17 -6.98 8.84
N LYS A 146 -11.23 -6.31 8.22
CA LYS A 146 -11.32 -4.90 7.85
C LYS A 146 -10.41 -4.59 6.67
N GLU A 147 -10.94 -3.86 5.71
CA GLU A 147 -10.18 -3.31 4.59
C GLU A 147 -10.42 -1.80 4.50
N SER A 148 -9.37 -1.02 4.60
CA SER A 148 -9.44 0.42 4.40
C SER A 148 -8.05 0.97 4.12
N SER A 149 -7.91 1.69 3.02
CA SER A 149 -6.72 2.49 2.70
C SER A 149 -6.84 3.94 3.19
N LYS A 150 -7.98 4.31 3.81
CA LYS A 150 -8.27 5.69 4.21
C LYS A 150 -7.48 6.07 5.45
N LEU A 151 -6.78 7.21 5.39
CA LEU A 151 -6.13 7.82 6.54
C LEU A 151 -7.18 8.46 7.48
N PRO A 152 -6.99 8.43 8.81
CA PRO A 152 -7.91 8.99 9.79
C PRO A 152 -7.77 10.52 9.89
N LEU A 153 -8.16 11.26 8.85
CA LEU A 153 -7.98 12.71 8.73
C LEU A 153 -8.70 13.53 9.81
N LYS A 154 -9.66 12.92 10.53
CA LYS A 154 -10.38 13.60 11.63
C LYS A 154 -9.45 14.03 12.76
N GLU A 155 -8.35 13.32 12.97
CA GLU A 155 -7.36 13.62 14.01
C GLU A 155 -6.49 14.85 13.69
N LEU A 156 -6.45 15.27 12.41
CA LEU A 156 -5.71 16.45 11.96
C LEU A 156 -6.52 17.76 12.09
N ARG A 157 -7.80 17.67 12.50
CA ARG A 157 -8.67 18.83 12.72
C ARG A 157 -8.44 19.43 14.10
N ARG A 158 -7.22 19.87 14.40
CA ARG A 158 -6.90 20.65 15.60
C ARG A 158 -6.81 22.13 15.28
#